data_18ce89c0777c33b7b3a75dbc72497d57
#
_entry.id   18ce89c0777c33b7b3a75dbc72497d57
#
_cell.length_a   1.000
_cell.length_b   1.000
_cell.length_c   1.000
_cell.angle_alpha   90.00
_cell.angle_beta   90.00
_cell.angle_gamma   90.00
#
_symmetry.space_group_name_H-M   'P 1'
#
loop_
_entity.id
_entity.type
_entity.pdbx_description
1 polymer ?
#
loop_
_entity_poly.entity_id
_entity_poly.type
_entity_poly.pdbx_seq_one_letter_code
_entity_poly.pdbx_strand_id
1 'polypeptide(L)'
;MAHADVLIAGGGPAGSSLAFALARAGVRVRVADRARFPRPKPCAEYLSPEASRILADMGALELIEQTGAAALTGIHVRAPNGKVIRGDFIASHGFRGFRDRGLSVRRETLDAILLDRARAAGAQVSEETRVTDVVRGNNGRVIGVHTLVNGERGEIRAPIVIGADGLRSVIAKRLGLAQTQRWPRRLALVTHYANVRDVGEHGEMHVERDGYVGIADVGNGLTTVALVVPASRSRELRSDRAAFLHQWLLSKPHLATRFAAAERATPVVATGPFASHARRAWSPGAALVGDAADFFDPFTGEGIYSALRGGELLASTVLDALASASERSRNEAFIEYDRVRKKEFGGKWIVEKAIGAVVGAAPLINRAAKSLSARKDLADLLIGVTGDFVPAREVIRLGYLWSVFGPSNSQPSE
;
A
#
# COMPACT_ATOMS: atom_id res chain seq x y z
N MET A 1 23.68 15.11 -21.70
CA MET A 1 22.84 14.61 -20.58
C MET A 1 23.41 13.27 -20.14
N ALA A 2 23.61 13.07 -18.83
CA ALA A 2 24.12 11.80 -18.32
C ALA A 2 23.14 10.66 -18.66
N HIS A 3 23.65 9.63 -19.35
CA HIS A 3 22.86 8.46 -19.71
C HIS A 3 22.52 7.66 -18.44
N ALA A 4 21.24 7.50 -18.12
CA ALA A 4 20.78 6.57 -17.09
C ALA A 4 20.65 5.15 -17.68
N ASP A 5 21.00 4.12 -16.92
CA ASP A 5 20.77 2.73 -17.28
C ASP A 5 19.32 2.33 -16.99
N VAL A 6 18.76 2.93 -15.93
CA VAL A 6 17.37 2.71 -15.51
C VAL A 6 16.70 4.04 -15.20
N LEU A 7 15.52 4.24 -15.76
CA LEU A 7 14.63 5.34 -15.41
C LEU A 7 13.44 4.83 -14.64
N ILE A 8 13.18 5.42 -13.48
CA ILE A 8 12.05 5.10 -12.60
C ILE A 8 11.08 6.28 -12.60
N ALA A 9 9.85 6.05 -13.02
CA ALA A 9 8.77 7.02 -12.93
C ALA A 9 8.04 6.87 -11.59
N GLY A 10 8.25 7.84 -10.69
CA GLY A 10 7.67 7.89 -9.34
C GLY A 10 8.68 7.61 -8.22
N GLY A 11 8.81 8.56 -7.28
CA GLY A 11 9.68 8.53 -6.10
C GLY A 11 8.96 8.13 -4.81
N GLY A 12 7.85 7.37 -4.88
CA GLY A 12 7.20 6.78 -3.72
C GLY A 12 7.93 5.53 -3.21
N PRO A 13 7.39 4.79 -2.22
CA PRO A 13 8.07 3.66 -1.59
C PRO A 13 8.62 2.63 -2.58
N ALA A 14 7.86 2.26 -3.61
CA ALA A 14 8.29 1.30 -4.63
C ALA A 14 9.47 1.82 -5.47
N GLY A 15 9.39 3.07 -5.93
CA GLY A 15 10.44 3.67 -6.76
C GLY A 15 11.70 3.97 -5.96
N SER A 16 11.55 4.46 -4.73
CA SER A 16 12.69 4.78 -3.86
C SER A 16 13.43 3.52 -3.39
N SER A 17 12.71 2.45 -3.00
CA SER A 17 13.35 1.20 -2.60
C SER A 17 14.10 0.53 -3.77
N LEU A 18 13.49 0.51 -4.94
CA LEU A 18 14.14 0.02 -6.15
C LEU A 18 15.36 0.87 -6.53
N ALA A 19 15.21 2.21 -6.51
CA ALA A 19 16.30 3.12 -6.83
C ALA A 19 17.48 2.96 -5.86
N PHE A 20 17.20 2.82 -4.55
CA PHE A 20 18.21 2.54 -3.54
C PHE A 20 18.97 1.24 -3.84
N ALA A 21 18.26 0.14 -4.08
CA ALA A 21 18.86 -1.16 -4.33
C ALA A 21 19.75 -1.16 -5.59
N LEU A 22 19.27 -0.56 -6.68
CA LEU A 22 20.00 -0.49 -7.94
C LEU A 22 21.21 0.45 -7.87
N ALA A 23 21.05 1.64 -7.27
CA ALA A 23 22.16 2.59 -7.13
C ALA A 23 23.27 2.01 -6.24
N ARG A 24 22.91 1.33 -5.15
CA ARG A 24 23.86 0.61 -4.28
C ARG A 24 24.61 -0.51 -5.01
N ALA A 25 24.00 -1.09 -6.05
CA ALA A 25 24.64 -2.06 -6.94
C ALA A 25 25.46 -1.41 -8.10
N GLY A 26 25.64 -0.09 -8.09
CA GLY A 26 26.43 0.65 -9.08
C GLY A 26 25.71 0.99 -10.38
N VAL A 27 24.38 0.77 -10.46
CA VAL A 27 23.59 1.13 -11.64
C VAL A 27 23.31 2.64 -11.67
N ARG A 28 23.42 3.26 -12.83
CA ARG A 28 23.07 4.67 -13.02
C ARG A 28 21.54 4.81 -13.09
N VAL A 29 20.94 5.12 -11.96
CA VAL A 29 19.49 5.25 -11.80
C VAL A 29 19.08 6.71 -11.86
N ARG A 30 18.02 6.99 -12.60
CA ARG A 30 17.31 8.27 -12.57
C ARG A 30 15.86 8.07 -12.14
N VAL A 31 15.44 8.77 -11.08
CA VAL A 31 14.04 8.83 -10.62
C VAL A 31 13.43 10.14 -11.10
N ALA A 32 12.26 10.08 -11.75
CA ALA A 32 11.47 11.26 -12.10
C ALA A 32 10.15 11.24 -11.33
N ASP A 33 9.90 12.25 -10.48
CA ASP A 33 8.62 12.42 -9.81
C ASP A 33 8.02 13.79 -10.14
N ARG A 34 6.68 13.79 -10.31
CA ARG A 34 5.93 15.03 -10.62
C ARG A 34 5.82 16.00 -9.46
N ALA A 35 6.07 15.54 -8.25
CA ALA A 35 5.99 16.35 -7.04
C ALA A 35 7.39 16.73 -6.55
N ARG A 36 7.43 17.77 -5.69
CA ARG A 36 8.56 18.11 -4.83
C ARG A 36 8.34 17.48 -3.47
N PHE A 37 9.38 16.91 -2.88
CA PHE A 37 9.32 16.28 -1.56
C PHE A 37 9.81 17.24 -0.46
N PRO A 38 9.24 17.15 0.78
CA PRO A 38 8.15 16.25 1.19
C PRO A 38 6.80 16.61 0.57
N ARG A 39 5.95 15.59 0.32
CA ARG A 39 4.64 15.77 -0.29
C ARG A 39 3.56 14.91 0.38
N PRO A 40 2.33 15.41 0.51
CA PRO A 40 1.22 14.60 1.00
C PRO A 40 0.84 13.52 -0.01
N LYS A 41 0.44 12.36 0.50
CA LYS A 41 -0.11 11.25 -0.28
C LYS A 41 -1.23 10.59 0.53
N PRO A 42 -2.47 10.50 0.03
CA PRO A 42 -3.56 9.83 0.77
C PRO A 42 -3.22 8.36 0.99
N CYS A 43 -3.17 7.95 2.27
CA CYS A 43 -2.79 6.62 2.75
C CYS A 43 -3.27 6.46 4.19
N ALA A 44 -3.49 5.23 4.67
CA ALA A 44 -3.69 4.95 6.09
C ALA A 44 -2.38 4.92 6.90
N GLU A 45 -1.21 5.07 6.23
CA GLU A 45 0.09 5.32 6.83
C GLU A 45 0.65 4.19 7.73
N TYR A 46 0.11 3.01 7.58
CA TYR A 46 0.54 1.82 8.28
C TYR A 46 1.72 1.15 7.58
N LEU A 47 2.70 0.74 8.38
CA LEU A 47 3.87 -0.07 8.03
C LEU A 47 3.81 -1.37 8.82
N SER A 48 3.78 -2.49 8.14
CA SER A 48 3.77 -3.80 8.78
C SER A 48 5.08 -4.11 9.53
N PRO A 49 5.05 -5.05 10.49
CA PRO A 49 6.28 -5.54 11.14
C PRO A 49 7.38 -5.95 10.15
N GLU A 50 7.01 -6.61 9.05
CA GLU A 50 7.95 -7.08 8.04
C GLU A 50 8.47 -5.94 7.11
N ALA A 51 7.69 -4.87 6.93
CA ALA A 51 8.17 -3.69 6.23
C ALA A 51 9.41 -3.08 6.90
N SER A 52 9.50 -3.19 8.23
CA SER A 52 10.64 -2.70 9.02
C SER A 52 11.96 -3.36 8.63
N ARG A 53 11.97 -4.61 8.16
CA ARG A 53 13.16 -5.29 7.65
C ARG A 53 13.74 -4.54 6.46
N ILE A 54 12.91 -4.22 5.48
CA ILE A 54 13.35 -3.53 4.27
C ILE A 54 13.80 -2.10 4.60
N LEU A 55 13.08 -1.43 5.51
CA LEU A 55 13.48 -0.11 5.99
C LEU A 55 14.82 -0.12 6.72
N ALA A 56 15.11 -1.18 7.52
CA ALA A 56 16.40 -1.36 8.18
C ALA A 56 17.52 -1.57 7.17
N ASP A 57 17.32 -2.42 6.15
CA ASP A 57 18.27 -2.68 5.07
C ASP A 57 18.59 -1.41 4.26
N MET A 58 17.61 -0.51 4.13
CA MET A 58 17.80 0.82 3.52
C MET A 58 18.47 1.82 4.45
N GLY A 59 18.66 1.53 5.74
CA GLY A 59 19.08 2.48 6.77
C GLY A 59 18.05 3.60 7.01
N ALA A 60 16.78 3.33 6.76
CA ALA A 60 15.68 4.28 6.92
C ALA A 60 14.91 4.08 8.24
N LEU A 61 14.97 2.88 8.85
CA LEU A 61 14.12 2.53 9.99
C LEU A 61 14.34 3.47 11.18
N GLU A 62 15.58 3.65 11.62
CA GLU A 62 15.92 4.54 12.74
C GLU A 62 15.55 6.00 12.44
N LEU A 63 15.79 6.46 11.20
CA LEU A 63 15.42 7.82 10.79
C LEU A 63 13.92 8.05 10.89
N ILE A 64 13.11 7.05 10.53
CA ILE A 64 11.65 7.11 10.65
C ILE A 64 11.24 7.14 12.12
N GLU A 65 11.80 6.29 12.97
CA GLU A 65 11.49 6.27 14.42
C GLU A 65 11.86 7.58 15.11
N GLN A 66 13.00 8.20 14.74
CA GLN A 66 13.42 9.51 15.25
C GLN A 66 12.47 10.65 14.90
N THR A 67 11.60 10.49 13.89
CA THR A 67 10.57 11.51 13.59
C THR A 67 9.38 11.48 14.54
N GLY A 68 9.35 10.55 15.49
CA GLY A 68 8.21 10.34 16.39
C GLY A 68 7.09 9.48 15.78
N ALA A 69 7.44 8.58 14.83
CA ALA A 69 6.51 7.60 14.28
C ALA A 69 5.88 6.75 15.39
N ALA A 70 4.56 6.53 15.33
CA ALA A 70 3.87 5.75 16.33
C ALA A 70 4.12 4.24 16.14
N ALA A 71 4.30 3.52 17.25
CA ALA A 71 4.36 2.06 17.26
C ALA A 71 2.94 1.48 17.30
N LEU A 72 2.69 0.44 16.52
CA LEU A 72 1.42 -0.29 16.52
C LEU A 72 1.66 -1.74 16.91
N THR A 73 1.01 -2.19 17.99
CA THR A 73 1.17 -3.54 18.55
C THR A 73 0.24 -4.58 17.91
N GLY A 74 -0.76 -4.13 17.16
CA GLY A 74 -1.73 -4.97 16.47
C GLY A 74 -2.81 -4.17 15.76
N ILE A 75 -3.89 -4.85 15.38
CA ILE A 75 -5.04 -4.24 14.70
C ILE A 75 -6.35 -4.71 15.37
N HIS A 76 -7.24 -3.77 15.61
CA HIS A 76 -8.60 -4.01 16.02
C HIS A 76 -9.57 -3.80 14.85
N VAL A 77 -10.50 -4.74 14.64
CA VAL A 77 -11.54 -4.60 13.61
C VAL A 77 -12.90 -4.66 14.28
N ARG A 78 -13.61 -3.54 14.32
CA ARG A 78 -14.99 -3.45 14.83
C ARG A 78 -15.98 -3.70 13.69
N ALA A 79 -16.84 -4.68 13.86
CA ALA A 79 -17.90 -5.01 12.92
C ALA A 79 -19.20 -4.20 13.20
N PRO A 80 -20.14 -4.12 12.24
CA PRO A 80 -21.40 -3.38 12.40
C PRO A 80 -22.27 -3.84 13.58
N ASN A 81 -22.12 -5.09 14.04
CA ASN A 81 -22.82 -5.62 15.24
C ASN A 81 -22.13 -5.24 16.56
N GLY A 82 -21.10 -4.42 16.53
CA GLY A 82 -20.35 -3.97 17.70
C GLY A 82 -19.28 -4.94 18.23
N LYS A 83 -19.19 -6.16 17.70
CA LYS A 83 -18.11 -7.10 18.06
C LYS A 83 -16.77 -6.58 17.52
N VAL A 84 -15.72 -6.76 18.32
CA VAL A 84 -14.36 -6.33 17.99
C VAL A 84 -13.45 -7.56 17.88
N ILE A 85 -12.86 -7.74 16.71
CA ILE A 85 -11.75 -8.66 16.48
C ILE A 85 -10.51 -7.96 17.03
N ARG A 86 -9.75 -8.60 17.90
CA ARG A 86 -8.50 -8.08 18.45
C ARG A 86 -7.37 -9.03 18.07
N GLY A 87 -6.44 -8.57 17.28
CA GLY A 87 -5.25 -9.34 16.91
C GLY A 87 -3.98 -8.54 17.15
N ASP A 88 -2.97 -9.22 17.70
CA ASP A 88 -1.68 -8.66 18.03
C ASP A 88 -0.61 -9.22 17.08
N PHE A 89 0.48 -8.46 16.88
CA PHE A 89 1.61 -8.92 16.07
C PHE A 89 2.51 -9.89 16.83
N ILE A 90 2.47 -9.88 18.15
CA ILE A 90 3.06 -10.95 18.98
C ILE A 90 2.01 -12.02 19.19
N ALA A 91 2.24 -13.21 18.67
CA ALA A 91 1.27 -14.27 18.74
C ALA A 91 1.89 -15.64 19.03
N SER A 92 1.08 -16.54 19.58
CA SER A 92 1.47 -17.90 19.94
C SER A 92 1.50 -18.91 18.79
N HIS A 93 1.15 -18.49 17.56
CA HIS A 93 1.04 -19.38 16.39
C HIS A 93 2.36 -19.81 15.76
N GLY A 94 3.51 -19.40 16.31
CA GLY A 94 4.84 -19.81 15.86
C GLY A 94 5.46 -18.98 14.72
N PHE A 95 4.68 -18.16 14.04
CA PHE A 95 5.19 -17.20 13.05
C PHE A 95 5.62 -15.90 13.74
N ARG A 96 6.73 -15.32 13.30
CA ARG A 96 7.26 -14.07 13.83
C ARG A 96 7.64 -13.13 12.71
N GLY A 97 7.32 -11.85 12.85
CA GLY A 97 7.80 -10.78 12.00
C GLY A 97 9.25 -10.40 12.32
N PHE A 98 9.82 -9.53 11.52
CA PHE A 98 11.13 -8.92 11.78
C PHE A 98 11.16 -8.23 13.15
N ARG A 99 10.03 -7.68 13.56
CA ARG A 99 9.82 -7.09 14.89
C ARG A 99 8.40 -7.37 15.39
N ASP A 100 8.16 -7.09 16.67
CA ASP A 100 6.92 -7.36 17.38
C ASP A 100 5.83 -6.29 17.20
N ARG A 101 6.09 -5.30 16.35
CA ARG A 101 5.22 -4.14 16.12
C ARG A 101 5.32 -3.64 14.70
N GLY A 102 4.25 -3.05 14.22
CA GLY A 102 4.24 -2.18 13.06
C GLY A 102 4.59 -0.74 13.43
N LEU A 103 4.62 0.13 12.45
CA LEU A 103 4.76 1.58 12.62
C LEU A 103 3.64 2.31 11.89
N SER A 104 3.36 3.50 12.35
CA SER A 104 2.51 4.43 11.63
C SER A 104 3.22 5.79 11.57
N VAL A 105 3.32 6.34 10.36
CA VAL A 105 4.06 7.58 10.08
C VAL A 105 3.48 8.26 8.86
N ARG A 106 3.42 9.58 8.89
CA ARG A 106 2.91 10.38 7.77
C ARG A 106 3.69 10.10 6.49
N ARG A 107 2.95 9.91 5.39
CA ARG A 107 3.53 9.60 4.08
C ARG A 107 4.48 10.68 3.56
N GLU A 108 4.28 11.93 3.91
CA GLU A 108 5.22 12.98 3.52
C GLU A 108 6.60 12.78 4.16
N THR A 109 6.65 12.35 5.42
CA THR A 109 7.88 12.03 6.14
C THR A 109 8.52 10.75 5.60
N LEU A 110 7.75 9.66 5.53
CA LEU A 110 8.23 8.38 5.02
C LEU A 110 8.81 8.50 3.61
N ASP A 111 8.03 9.08 2.69
CA ASP A 111 8.42 9.13 1.29
C ASP A 111 9.67 10.02 1.07
N ALA A 112 9.82 11.11 1.84
CA ALA A 112 11.02 11.95 1.80
C ALA A 112 12.26 11.18 2.28
N ILE A 113 12.18 10.50 3.44
CA ILE A 113 13.29 9.69 3.97
C ILE A 113 13.71 8.62 2.97
N LEU A 114 12.77 7.88 2.40
CA LEU A 114 13.08 6.82 1.43
C LEU A 114 13.75 7.36 0.17
N LEU A 115 13.29 8.50 -0.35
CA LEU A 115 13.86 9.14 -1.52
C LEU A 115 15.28 9.68 -1.23
N ASP A 116 15.50 10.21 -0.03
CA ASP A 116 16.83 10.67 0.41
C ASP A 116 17.80 9.50 0.59
N ARG A 117 17.33 8.34 1.07
CA ARG A 117 18.15 7.12 1.09
C ARG A 117 18.55 6.67 -0.31
N ALA A 118 17.64 6.78 -1.29
CA ALA A 118 17.97 6.50 -2.69
C ALA A 118 19.01 7.50 -3.25
N ARG A 119 18.88 8.80 -2.94
CA ARG A 119 19.89 9.83 -3.30
C ARG A 119 21.25 9.52 -2.69
N ALA A 120 21.28 9.21 -1.39
CA ALA A 120 22.51 8.88 -0.69
C ALA A 120 23.21 7.64 -1.25
N ALA A 121 22.46 6.69 -1.82
CA ALA A 121 22.99 5.53 -2.53
C ALA A 121 23.51 5.84 -3.95
N GLY A 122 23.30 7.06 -4.46
CA GLY A 122 23.77 7.51 -5.78
C GLY A 122 22.69 7.67 -6.86
N ALA A 123 21.40 7.48 -6.55
CA ALA A 123 20.33 7.71 -7.50
C ALA A 123 20.17 9.21 -7.82
N GLN A 124 20.07 9.55 -9.09
CA GLN A 124 19.73 10.91 -9.52
C GLN A 124 18.21 11.11 -9.42
N VAL A 125 17.76 12.13 -8.70
CA VAL A 125 16.33 12.43 -8.52
C VAL A 125 15.98 13.74 -9.20
N SER A 126 15.00 13.69 -10.09
CA SER A 126 14.41 14.83 -10.79
C SER A 126 12.97 15.01 -10.26
N GLU A 127 12.82 15.90 -9.28
CA GLU A 127 11.51 16.33 -8.78
C GLU A 127 10.83 17.26 -9.80
N GLU A 128 9.52 17.53 -9.61
CA GLU A 128 8.71 18.38 -10.48
C GLU A 128 8.76 17.95 -11.96
N THR A 129 9.15 16.69 -12.18
CA THR A 129 9.32 16.09 -13.50
C THR A 129 8.20 15.08 -13.74
N ARG A 130 7.16 15.50 -14.46
CA ARG A 130 5.99 14.66 -14.76
C ARG A 130 6.27 13.79 -15.98
N VAL A 131 6.23 12.48 -15.81
CA VAL A 131 6.19 11.54 -16.91
C VAL A 131 4.78 11.57 -17.54
N THR A 132 4.71 11.74 -18.87
CA THR A 132 3.46 11.92 -19.62
C THR A 132 3.19 10.79 -20.62
N ASP A 133 4.25 10.19 -21.15
CA ASP A 133 4.16 9.09 -22.12
C ASP A 133 5.45 8.26 -22.13
N VAL A 134 5.44 7.12 -22.83
CA VAL A 134 6.62 6.30 -23.10
C VAL A 134 7.19 6.61 -24.48
N VAL A 135 8.52 6.60 -24.60
CA VAL A 135 9.22 6.65 -25.89
C VAL A 135 9.48 5.22 -26.38
N ARG A 136 9.14 4.93 -27.63
CA ARG A 136 9.34 3.61 -28.25
C ARG A 136 10.38 3.68 -29.36
N GLY A 137 11.20 2.66 -29.43
CA GLY A 137 12.07 2.42 -30.59
C GLY A 137 11.31 1.82 -31.79
N ASN A 138 11.98 1.68 -32.91
CA ASN A 138 11.40 1.16 -34.14
C ASN A 138 10.86 -0.27 -34.05
N ASN A 139 11.36 -1.06 -33.08
CA ASN A 139 10.90 -2.42 -32.76
C ASN A 139 9.76 -2.45 -31.73
N GLY A 140 9.19 -1.29 -31.36
CA GLY A 140 8.13 -1.18 -30.36
C GLY A 140 8.58 -1.27 -28.89
N ARG A 141 9.87 -1.51 -28.63
CA ARG A 141 10.46 -1.54 -27.30
C ARG A 141 10.42 -0.16 -26.66
N VAL A 142 10.17 -0.09 -25.34
CA VAL A 142 10.32 1.15 -24.57
C VAL A 142 11.80 1.47 -24.42
N ILE A 143 12.17 2.71 -24.72
CA ILE A 143 13.54 3.23 -24.68
C ILE A 143 13.66 4.55 -23.93
N GLY A 144 12.60 5.00 -23.26
CA GLY A 144 12.56 6.24 -22.51
C GLY A 144 11.14 6.68 -22.19
N VAL A 145 11.02 7.91 -21.71
CA VAL A 145 9.75 8.58 -21.43
C VAL A 145 9.74 10.02 -21.92
N HIS A 146 8.55 10.50 -22.25
CA HIS A 146 8.28 11.93 -22.40
C HIS A 146 7.98 12.54 -21.04
N THR A 147 8.51 13.73 -20.81
CA THR A 147 8.37 14.47 -19.56
C THR A 147 7.77 15.85 -19.80
N LEU A 148 7.22 16.41 -18.72
CA LEU A 148 6.77 17.79 -18.63
C LEU A 148 7.38 18.41 -17.36
N VAL A 149 8.19 19.46 -17.52
CA VAL A 149 8.84 20.21 -16.43
C VAL A 149 8.53 21.69 -16.64
N ASN A 150 7.88 22.34 -15.69
CA ASN A 150 7.48 23.75 -15.78
C ASN A 150 6.73 24.14 -17.08
N GLY A 151 5.92 23.23 -17.61
CA GLY A 151 5.20 23.43 -18.88
C GLY A 151 5.99 23.04 -20.13
N GLU A 152 7.28 22.83 -20.04
CA GLU A 152 8.15 22.43 -21.14
C GLU A 152 8.18 20.91 -21.33
N ARG A 153 8.07 20.48 -22.59
CA ARG A 153 8.18 19.07 -22.95
C ARG A 153 9.64 18.68 -23.10
N GLY A 154 9.97 17.52 -22.54
CA GLY A 154 11.29 16.91 -22.65
C GLY A 154 11.22 15.41 -22.88
N GLU A 155 12.37 14.80 -23.02
CA GLU A 155 12.54 13.36 -23.17
C GLU A 155 13.71 12.89 -22.30
N ILE A 156 13.53 11.74 -21.63
CA ILE A 156 14.60 11.06 -20.89
C ILE A 156 14.70 9.65 -21.46
N ARG A 157 15.87 9.28 -21.98
CA ARG A 157 16.13 7.94 -22.52
C ARG A 157 16.83 7.05 -21.50
N ALA A 158 16.42 5.79 -21.46
CA ALA A 158 17.05 4.72 -20.69
C ALA A 158 16.73 3.36 -21.32
N PRO A 159 17.66 2.39 -21.27
CA PRO A 159 17.42 1.03 -21.76
C PRO A 159 16.28 0.31 -21.04
N ILE A 160 16.03 0.66 -19.76
CA ILE A 160 14.97 0.10 -18.92
C ILE A 160 14.18 1.25 -18.28
N VAL A 161 12.85 1.18 -18.41
CA VAL A 161 11.89 2.12 -17.80
C VAL A 161 11.02 1.39 -16.80
N ILE A 162 10.93 1.92 -15.56
CA ILE A 162 10.10 1.36 -14.50
C ILE A 162 8.96 2.30 -14.18
N GLY A 163 7.72 1.79 -14.25
CA GLY A 163 6.53 2.45 -13.75
C GLY A 163 6.34 2.17 -12.26
N ALA A 164 6.64 3.15 -11.42
CA ALA A 164 6.41 3.19 -9.97
C ALA A 164 5.49 4.36 -9.59
N ASP A 165 4.68 4.83 -10.54
CA ASP A 165 3.89 6.05 -10.51
C ASP A 165 2.48 5.89 -9.86
N GLY A 166 2.28 4.75 -9.19
CA GLY A 166 1.16 4.51 -8.28
C GLY A 166 -0.15 4.15 -8.99
N LEU A 167 -1.26 4.21 -8.25
CA LEU A 167 -2.60 3.72 -8.63
C LEU A 167 -3.10 4.18 -10.02
N ARG A 168 -2.70 5.35 -10.48
CA ARG A 168 -3.09 5.90 -11.80
C ARG A 168 -1.91 5.95 -12.75
N SER A 169 -1.12 4.87 -12.78
CA SER A 169 0.09 4.76 -13.57
C SER A 169 -0.12 5.19 -15.02
N VAL A 170 0.65 6.19 -15.42
CA VAL A 170 0.76 6.61 -16.81
C VAL A 170 1.45 5.53 -17.62
N ILE A 171 2.53 4.95 -17.07
CA ILE A 171 3.30 3.88 -17.72
C ILE A 171 2.41 2.66 -18.00
N ALA A 172 1.68 2.15 -16.98
CA ALA A 172 0.78 1.01 -17.16
C ALA A 172 -0.28 1.27 -18.24
N LYS A 173 -0.86 2.47 -18.25
CA LYS A 173 -1.87 2.89 -19.21
C LYS A 173 -1.29 2.97 -20.63
N ARG A 174 -0.13 3.60 -20.82
CA ARG A 174 0.53 3.78 -22.12
C ARG A 174 1.04 2.47 -22.70
N LEU A 175 1.34 1.50 -21.84
CA LEU A 175 1.71 0.15 -22.25
C LEU A 175 0.49 -0.74 -22.56
N GLY A 176 -0.74 -0.27 -22.29
CA GLY A 176 -1.95 -1.07 -22.45
C GLY A 176 -2.06 -2.24 -21.46
N LEU A 177 -1.38 -2.11 -20.31
CA LEU A 177 -1.32 -3.15 -19.28
C LEU A 177 -2.36 -2.94 -18.16
N ALA A 178 -2.79 -1.70 -17.94
CA ALA A 178 -3.72 -1.35 -16.88
C ALA A 178 -5.11 -1.97 -17.12
N GLN A 179 -5.63 -2.65 -16.10
CA GLN A 179 -6.99 -3.17 -16.06
C GLN A 179 -7.67 -2.66 -14.80
N THR A 180 -8.97 -2.37 -14.88
CA THR A 180 -9.77 -1.96 -13.74
C THR A 180 -10.82 -3.03 -13.48
N GLN A 181 -10.88 -3.54 -12.26
CA GLN A 181 -11.95 -4.45 -11.86
C GLN A 181 -13.26 -3.67 -11.67
N ARG A 182 -14.39 -4.32 -11.98
CA ARG A 182 -15.69 -3.67 -11.88
C ARG A 182 -16.20 -3.59 -10.45
N TRP A 183 -15.78 -4.49 -9.56
CA TRP A 183 -16.25 -4.57 -8.18
C TRP A 183 -15.21 -5.26 -7.26
N PRO A 184 -15.09 -4.84 -5.99
CA PRO A 184 -15.72 -3.66 -5.40
C PRO A 184 -15.05 -2.35 -5.86
N ARG A 185 -15.83 -1.31 -6.13
CA ARG A 185 -15.30 0.03 -6.42
C ARG A 185 -15.51 0.94 -5.22
N ARG A 186 -14.43 1.39 -4.61
CA ARG A 186 -14.43 2.24 -3.43
C ARG A 186 -13.54 3.45 -3.63
N LEU A 187 -13.84 4.50 -2.85
CA LEU A 187 -13.08 5.75 -2.76
C LEU A 187 -12.67 5.94 -1.32
N ALA A 188 -11.49 6.53 -1.08
CA ALA A 188 -11.08 6.94 0.25
C ALA A 188 -11.00 8.46 0.38
N LEU A 189 -11.35 8.94 1.58
CA LEU A 189 -11.05 10.27 2.08
C LEU A 189 -10.06 10.13 3.23
N VAL A 190 -8.95 10.84 3.16
CA VAL A 190 -7.88 10.76 4.17
C VAL A 190 -7.55 12.13 4.69
N THR A 191 -7.40 12.26 6.00
CA THR A 191 -6.95 13.47 6.70
C THR A 191 -6.36 13.08 8.07
N HIS A 192 -5.80 14.06 8.76
CA HIS A 192 -5.32 13.91 10.12
C HIS A 192 -6.12 14.80 11.07
N TYR A 193 -6.33 14.29 12.28
CA TYR A 193 -6.94 15.01 13.39
C TYR A 193 -5.98 15.09 14.56
N ALA A 194 -6.02 16.20 15.29
CA ALA A 194 -5.50 16.31 16.65
C ALA A 194 -6.63 16.06 17.67
N ASN A 195 -6.25 15.73 18.90
CA ASN A 195 -7.17 15.59 20.04
C ASN A 195 -8.27 14.53 19.85
N VAL A 196 -8.02 13.47 19.09
CA VAL A 196 -8.92 12.31 19.02
C VAL A 196 -8.79 11.51 20.32
N ARG A 197 -9.92 11.23 20.99
CA ARG A 197 -9.91 10.48 22.26
C ARG A 197 -9.72 8.98 22.01
N ASP A 198 -9.17 8.30 23.02
CA ASP A 198 -9.08 6.84 23.09
C ASP A 198 -8.35 6.20 21.87
N VAL A 199 -7.35 6.90 21.34
CA VAL A 199 -6.44 6.35 20.33
C VAL A 199 -5.32 5.64 21.08
N GLY A 200 -5.21 4.32 20.88
CA GLY A 200 -4.19 3.48 21.51
C GLY A 200 -3.09 3.04 20.55
N GLU A 201 -2.32 2.05 21.01
CA GLU A 201 -1.20 1.46 20.24
C GLU A 201 -1.67 0.41 19.19
N HIS A 202 -2.94 0.39 18.83
CA HIS A 202 -3.48 -0.50 17.81
C HIS A 202 -4.02 0.32 16.64
N GLY A 203 -3.77 -0.17 15.43
CA GLY A 203 -4.54 0.29 14.29
C GLY A 203 -6.00 -0.14 14.44
N GLU A 204 -6.93 0.74 14.14
CA GLU A 204 -8.37 0.47 14.27
C GLU A 204 -9.04 0.50 12.91
N MET A 205 -9.90 -0.49 12.65
CA MET A 205 -10.77 -0.54 11.48
C MET A 205 -12.22 -0.63 11.95
N HIS A 206 -13.01 0.40 11.70
CA HIS A 206 -14.43 0.42 12.05
C HIS A 206 -15.25 0.18 10.79
N VAL A 207 -15.83 -1.02 10.69
CA VAL A 207 -16.67 -1.41 9.54
C VAL A 207 -18.12 -1.06 9.82
N GLU A 208 -18.74 -0.34 8.90
CA GLU A 208 -20.13 0.06 8.93
C GLU A 208 -20.86 -0.43 7.66
N ARG A 209 -22.18 -0.31 7.61
CA ARG A 209 -22.98 -0.76 6.45
C ARG A 209 -22.72 0.06 5.20
N ASP A 210 -22.29 1.31 5.37
CA ASP A 210 -22.11 2.31 4.32
C ASP A 210 -20.65 2.65 4.02
N GLY A 211 -19.69 1.91 4.62
CA GLY A 211 -18.26 2.09 4.45
C GLY A 211 -17.46 1.58 5.62
N TYR A 212 -16.21 1.95 5.68
CA TYR A 212 -15.35 1.68 6.84
C TYR A 212 -14.34 2.81 7.03
N VAL A 213 -13.85 2.98 8.25
CA VAL A 213 -12.80 3.95 8.57
C VAL A 213 -11.64 3.28 9.29
N GLY A 214 -10.43 3.55 8.80
CA GLY A 214 -9.17 3.25 9.48
C GLY A 214 -8.75 4.44 10.34
N ILE A 215 -8.34 4.19 11.58
CA ILE A 215 -7.89 5.17 12.56
C ILE A 215 -6.60 4.65 13.19
N ALA A 216 -5.57 5.46 13.25
CA ALA A 216 -4.33 5.12 13.95
C ALA A 216 -3.59 6.39 14.40
N ASP A 217 -2.86 6.30 15.50
CA ASP A 217 -1.84 7.28 15.84
C ASP A 217 -0.76 7.29 14.75
N VAL A 218 -0.30 8.47 14.33
CA VAL A 218 0.82 8.62 13.39
C VAL A 218 2.00 9.37 14.01
N GLY A 219 1.95 9.54 15.32
CA GLY A 219 2.94 10.29 16.08
C GLY A 219 2.64 11.79 16.10
N ASN A 220 3.41 12.49 16.96
CA ASN A 220 3.34 13.94 17.08
C ASN A 220 1.93 14.51 17.42
N GLY A 221 1.13 13.75 18.16
CA GLY A 221 -0.23 14.13 18.57
C GLY A 221 -1.26 14.12 17.44
N LEU A 222 -0.95 13.46 16.31
CA LEU A 222 -1.82 13.36 15.17
C LEU A 222 -2.37 11.94 14.99
N THR A 223 -3.62 11.87 14.61
CA THR A 223 -4.32 10.63 14.27
C THR A 223 -4.69 10.65 12.79
N THR A 224 -4.27 9.64 12.03
CA THR A 224 -4.74 9.44 10.66
C THR A 224 -6.16 8.91 10.67
N VAL A 225 -6.98 9.42 9.76
CA VAL A 225 -8.37 8.99 9.55
C VAL A 225 -8.57 8.75 8.06
N ALA A 226 -8.80 7.49 7.69
CA ALA A 226 -8.97 7.04 6.32
C ALA A 226 -10.37 6.44 6.13
N LEU A 227 -11.36 7.26 5.73
CA LEU A 227 -12.72 6.82 5.44
C LEU A 227 -12.81 6.25 4.04
N VAL A 228 -13.29 5.03 3.90
CA VAL A 228 -13.52 4.34 2.62
C VAL A 228 -15.00 4.06 2.42
N VAL A 229 -15.53 4.53 1.30
CA VAL A 229 -16.95 4.41 0.94
C VAL A 229 -17.13 3.86 -0.48
N PRO A 230 -18.30 3.27 -0.81
CA PRO A 230 -18.61 2.87 -2.18
C PRO A 230 -18.49 4.04 -3.18
N ALA A 231 -17.97 3.76 -4.37
CA ALA A 231 -17.79 4.79 -5.41
C ALA A 231 -19.11 5.39 -5.90
N SER A 232 -20.25 4.76 -5.64
CA SER A 232 -21.59 5.30 -5.88
C SER A 232 -21.85 6.61 -5.14
N ARG A 233 -21.19 6.82 -3.98
CA ARG A 233 -21.30 8.06 -3.18
C ARG A 233 -20.40 9.20 -3.70
N SER A 234 -19.75 9.04 -4.83
CA SER A 234 -18.81 10.04 -5.41
C SER A 234 -19.42 11.44 -5.62
N ARG A 235 -20.74 11.53 -5.85
CA ARG A 235 -21.43 12.83 -5.99
C ARG A 235 -21.45 13.61 -4.67
N GLU A 236 -21.72 12.93 -3.55
CA GLU A 236 -21.73 13.52 -2.21
C GLU A 236 -20.34 14.06 -1.82
N LEU A 237 -19.28 13.34 -2.24
CA LEU A 237 -17.90 13.73 -1.98
C LEU A 237 -17.41 14.95 -2.76
N ARG A 238 -18.11 15.36 -3.81
CA ARG A 238 -17.69 16.48 -4.67
C ARG A 238 -18.06 17.84 -4.10
N SER A 239 -19.12 17.93 -3.30
CA SER A 239 -19.61 19.18 -2.75
C SER A 239 -18.71 19.70 -1.62
N ASP A 240 -18.56 18.91 -0.55
CA ASP A 240 -17.67 19.20 0.58
C ASP A 240 -17.18 17.91 1.21
N ARG A 241 -15.93 17.55 0.90
CA ARG A 241 -15.28 16.31 1.42
C ARG A 241 -15.09 16.36 2.93
N ALA A 242 -14.84 17.54 3.45
CA ALA A 242 -14.54 17.72 4.86
C ALA A 242 -15.81 17.58 5.71
N ALA A 243 -16.88 18.25 5.30
CA ALA A 243 -18.18 18.13 5.94
C ALA A 243 -18.70 16.69 5.84
N PHE A 244 -18.57 16.05 4.67
CA PHE A 244 -18.98 14.65 4.49
C PHE A 244 -18.26 13.71 5.46
N LEU A 245 -16.92 13.78 5.53
CA LEU A 245 -16.13 12.92 6.43
C LEU A 245 -16.50 13.18 7.89
N HIS A 246 -16.58 14.43 8.30
CA HIS A 246 -16.91 14.79 9.67
C HIS A 246 -18.33 14.33 10.07
N GLN A 247 -19.33 14.57 9.23
CA GLN A 247 -20.71 14.11 9.45
C GLN A 247 -20.79 12.58 9.50
N TRP A 248 -20.03 11.87 8.66
CA TRP A 248 -19.97 10.42 8.70
C TRP A 248 -19.44 9.92 10.03
N LEU A 249 -18.35 10.48 10.56
CA LEU A 249 -17.79 10.13 11.86
C LEU A 249 -18.79 10.39 13.00
N LEU A 250 -19.42 11.58 13.01
CA LEU A 250 -20.39 11.94 14.05
C LEU A 250 -21.69 11.12 13.97
N SER A 251 -22.05 10.60 12.80
CA SER A 251 -23.23 9.72 12.65
C SER A 251 -23.06 8.34 13.28
N LYS A 252 -21.84 7.97 13.71
CA LYS A 252 -21.56 6.68 14.35
C LYS A 252 -21.37 6.90 15.87
N PRO A 253 -22.32 6.44 16.74
CA PRO A 253 -22.30 6.76 18.17
C PRO A 253 -20.97 6.48 18.87
N HIS A 254 -20.30 5.37 18.52
CA HIS A 254 -19.02 4.97 19.11
C HIS A 254 -17.82 5.81 18.60
N LEU A 255 -17.96 6.58 17.54
CA LEU A 255 -16.96 7.53 17.04
C LEU A 255 -17.30 8.96 17.45
N ALA A 256 -18.56 9.33 17.51
CA ALA A 256 -19.01 10.68 17.78
C ALA A 256 -18.38 11.29 19.03
N THR A 257 -18.34 10.55 20.14
CA THR A 257 -17.73 11.01 21.41
C THR A 257 -16.22 11.17 21.31
N ARG A 258 -15.55 10.36 20.49
CA ARG A 258 -14.09 10.42 20.29
C ARG A 258 -13.69 11.63 19.46
N PHE A 259 -14.53 12.02 18.51
CA PHE A 259 -14.28 13.13 17.57
C PHE A 259 -14.95 14.44 17.98
N ALA A 260 -15.71 14.49 19.10
CA ALA A 260 -16.44 15.67 19.54
C ALA A 260 -15.56 16.92 19.78
N ALA A 261 -14.33 16.71 20.24
CA ALA A 261 -13.35 17.78 20.48
C ALA A 261 -12.12 17.67 19.53
N ALA A 262 -12.18 16.78 18.55
CA ALA A 262 -11.07 16.57 17.63
C ALA A 262 -11.02 17.69 16.57
N GLU A 263 -9.82 18.18 16.30
CA GLU A 263 -9.57 19.24 15.35
C GLU A 263 -8.89 18.68 14.09
N ARG A 264 -9.45 19.00 12.92
CA ARG A 264 -8.84 18.56 11.67
C ARG A 264 -7.56 19.34 11.40
N ALA A 265 -6.42 18.63 11.38
CA ALA A 265 -5.09 19.20 11.23
C ALA A 265 -4.64 19.36 9.76
N THR A 266 -5.22 18.57 8.83
CA THR A 266 -4.82 18.61 7.41
C THR A 266 -6.04 18.66 6.48
N PRO A 267 -5.88 19.12 5.22
CA PRO A 267 -6.94 19.04 4.22
C PRO A 267 -7.39 17.61 3.95
N VAL A 268 -8.69 17.41 3.66
CA VAL A 268 -9.21 16.11 3.26
C VAL A 268 -8.86 15.82 1.81
N VAL A 269 -8.09 14.77 1.58
CA VAL A 269 -7.66 14.32 0.26
C VAL A 269 -8.43 13.07 -0.16
N ALA A 270 -8.93 13.04 -1.39
CA ALA A 270 -9.63 11.90 -1.96
C ALA A 270 -8.72 11.08 -2.87
N THR A 271 -8.85 9.75 -2.82
CA THR A 271 -8.16 8.83 -3.73
C THR A 271 -9.07 7.67 -4.16
N GLY A 272 -8.71 6.99 -5.24
CA GLY A 272 -9.50 5.93 -5.85
C GLY A 272 -10.11 6.38 -7.20
N PRO A 273 -11.06 5.64 -7.79
CA PRO A 273 -11.53 4.35 -7.30
C PRO A 273 -10.41 3.29 -7.35
N PHE A 274 -10.46 2.39 -6.35
CA PHE A 274 -9.51 1.28 -6.22
C PHE A 274 -9.84 0.11 -7.16
N ALA A 275 -9.14 -1.00 -7.01
CA ALA A 275 -9.22 -2.22 -7.80
C ALA A 275 -8.62 -2.07 -9.22
N SER A 276 -7.39 -1.60 -9.28
CA SER A 276 -6.55 -1.58 -10.49
C SER A 276 -5.51 -2.69 -10.43
N HIS A 277 -5.28 -3.38 -11.54
CA HIS A 277 -4.18 -4.31 -11.66
C HIS A 277 -3.64 -4.33 -13.09
N ALA A 278 -2.39 -4.75 -13.24
CA ALA A 278 -1.81 -4.93 -14.55
C ALA A 278 -2.01 -6.38 -15.02
N ARG A 279 -2.38 -6.55 -16.28
CA ARG A 279 -2.49 -7.88 -16.93
C ARG A 279 -1.18 -8.67 -16.81
N ARG A 280 -0.08 -7.97 -16.87
CA ARG A 280 1.28 -8.41 -16.57
C ARG A 280 2.11 -7.21 -16.12
N ALA A 281 3.13 -7.41 -15.31
CA ALA A 281 3.94 -6.31 -14.77
C ALA A 281 5.16 -5.97 -15.63
N TRP A 282 5.13 -6.25 -16.93
CA TRP A 282 6.25 -5.96 -17.83
C TRP A 282 5.81 -5.75 -19.28
N SER A 283 6.68 -5.13 -20.06
CA SER A 283 6.65 -4.99 -21.50
C SER A 283 8.11 -4.89 -22.02
N PRO A 284 8.42 -5.17 -23.29
CA PRO A 284 9.78 -4.97 -23.79
C PRO A 284 10.34 -3.59 -23.43
N GLY A 285 11.43 -3.57 -22.64
CA GLY A 285 12.08 -2.36 -22.14
C GLY A 285 11.41 -1.70 -20.93
N ALA A 286 10.34 -2.25 -20.36
CA ALA A 286 9.68 -1.65 -19.20
C ALA A 286 9.13 -2.69 -18.21
N ALA A 287 9.05 -2.31 -16.92
CA ALA A 287 8.36 -3.06 -15.89
C ALA A 287 7.53 -2.14 -14.98
N LEU A 288 6.61 -2.74 -14.20
CA LEU A 288 5.74 -2.06 -13.25
C LEU A 288 5.98 -2.59 -11.83
N VAL A 289 5.90 -1.71 -10.84
CA VAL A 289 6.08 -2.05 -9.41
C VAL A 289 5.15 -1.26 -8.50
N GLY A 290 4.79 -1.84 -7.35
CA GLY A 290 3.86 -1.23 -6.40
C GLY A 290 2.45 -1.06 -6.98
N ASP A 291 1.72 -0.03 -6.57
CA ASP A 291 0.35 0.24 -7.03
C ASP A 291 0.23 0.43 -8.56
N ALA A 292 1.32 0.71 -9.26
CA ALA A 292 1.34 0.76 -10.72
C ALA A 292 1.13 -0.62 -11.36
N ALA A 293 1.52 -1.68 -10.65
CA ALA A 293 1.27 -3.07 -11.03
C ALA A 293 -0.07 -3.56 -10.49
N ASP A 294 -0.32 -3.44 -9.17
CA ASP A 294 -1.54 -3.94 -8.54
C ASP A 294 -1.92 -3.13 -7.30
N PHE A 295 -3.22 -2.85 -7.18
CA PHE A 295 -3.84 -2.31 -5.97
C PHE A 295 -5.31 -2.71 -5.92
N PHE A 296 -5.72 -3.49 -4.95
CA PHE A 296 -7.09 -4.01 -4.85
C PHE A 296 -7.95 -3.22 -3.87
N ASP A 297 -7.65 -3.28 -2.58
CA ASP A 297 -8.42 -2.61 -1.53
C ASP A 297 -7.49 -2.16 -0.39
N PRO A 298 -7.64 -0.96 0.16
CA PRO A 298 -6.76 -0.47 1.23
C PRO A 298 -7.03 -1.06 2.61
N PHE A 299 -8.02 -1.95 2.77
CA PHE A 299 -8.46 -2.45 4.08
C PHE A 299 -7.36 -3.15 4.88
N THR A 300 -6.53 -3.95 4.22
CA THR A 300 -5.45 -4.71 4.89
C THR A 300 -4.23 -3.87 5.24
N GLY A 301 -4.10 -2.67 4.65
CA GLY A 301 -2.99 -1.77 4.90
C GLY A 301 -1.63 -2.16 4.27
N GLU A 302 -1.55 -3.26 3.53
CA GLU A 302 -0.31 -3.87 3.03
C GLU A 302 0.36 -3.12 1.85
N GLY A 303 -0.22 -2.03 1.34
CA GLY A 303 0.26 -1.36 0.12
C GLY A 303 1.70 -0.85 0.21
N ILE A 304 2.16 -0.38 1.38
CA ILE A 304 3.54 0.12 1.54
C ILE A 304 4.52 -1.06 1.55
N TYR A 305 4.24 -2.14 2.27
CA TYR A 305 5.08 -3.33 2.24
C TYR A 305 5.19 -3.91 0.83
N SER A 306 4.07 -4.09 0.14
CA SER A 306 4.04 -4.60 -1.23
C SER A 306 4.84 -3.71 -2.20
N ALA A 307 4.84 -2.39 -1.97
CA ALA A 307 5.65 -1.45 -2.74
C ALA A 307 7.15 -1.63 -2.47
N LEU A 308 7.57 -1.69 -1.20
CA LEU A 308 8.97 -1.90 -0.78
C LEU A 308 9.48 -3.27 -1.26
N ARG A 309 8.73 -4.33 -0.97
CA ARG A 309 9.09 -5.71 -1.35
C ARG A 309 9.11 -5.91 -2.86
N GLY A 310 8.17 -5.29 -3.57
CA GLY A 310 8.16 -5.26 -5.02
C GLY A 310 9.42 -4.62 -5.61
N GLY A 311 9.93 -3.55 -4.97
CA GLY A 311 11.20 -2.92 -5.31
C GLY A 311 12.39 -3.88 -5.16
N GLU A 312 12.48 -4.61 -4.04
CA GLU A 312 13.52 -5.64 -3.83
C GLU A 312 13.46 -6.73 -4.90
N LEU A 313 12.27 -7.28 -5.17
CA LEU A 313 12.10 -8.34 -6.18
C LEU A 313 12.48 -7.88 -7.59
N LEU A 314 12.14 -6.64 -7.94
CA LEU A 314 12.45 -6.11 -9.25
C LEU A 314 13.93 -5.73 -9.40
N ALA A 315 14.62 -5.40 -8.30
CA ALA A 315 16.03 -5.02 -8.35
C ALA A 315 16.91 -6.12 -8.93
N SER A 316 16.79 -7.37 -8.44
CA SER A 316 17.55 -8.51 -8.97
C SER A 316 17.29 -8.72 -10.47
N THR A 317 16.01 -8.68 -10.87
CA THR A 317 15.60 -8.81 -12.27
C THR A 317 16.22 -7.74 -13.18
N VAL A 318 16.25 -6.48 -12.70
CA VAL A 318 16.84 -5.38 -13.48
C VAL A 318 18.34 -5.56 -13.63
N LEU A 319 19.04 -6.04 -12.60
CA LEU A 319 20.45 -6.37 -12.67
C LEU A 319 20.72 -7.48 -13.72
N ASP A 320 19.94 -8.55 -13.69
CA ASP A 320 20.02 -9.63 -14.67
C ASP A 320 19.73 -9.14 -16.10
N ALA A 321 18.72 -8.29 -16.26
CA ALA A 321 18.36 -7.70 -17.52
C ALA A 321 19.46 -6.77 -18.07
N LEU A 322 20.15 -6.01 -17.23
CA LEU A 322 21.27 -5.15 -17.62
C LEU A 322 22.51 -5.98 -18.00
N ALA A 323 22.78 -7.09 -17.32
CA ALA A 323 23.86 -8.01 -17.66
C ALA A 323 23.60 -8.84 -18.92
N SER A 324 22.34 -8.90 -19.38
CA SER A 324 21.94 -9.75 -20.52
C SER A 324 22.47 -9.21 -21.85
N ALA A 325 23.09 -10.08 -22.66
CA ALA A 325 23.64 -9.74 -23.95
C ALA A 325 22.58 -9.55 -25.07
N SER A 326 21.39 -10.14 -24.90
CA SER A 326 20.35 -10.13 -25.94
C SER A 326 19.04 -9.52 -25.41
N GLU A 327 18.23 -8.98 -26.34
CA GLU A 327 16.89 -8.49 -26.01
C GLU A 327 15.96 -9.62 -25.54
N ARG A 328 16.14 -10.81 -26.10
CA ARG A 328 15.38 -12.00 -25.69
C ARG A 328 15.63 -12.33 -24.22
N SER A 329 16.89 -12.43 -23.80
CA SER A 329 17.25 -12.73 -22.42
C SER A 329 16.76 -11.65 -21.43
N ARG A 330 16.78 -10.37 -21.85
CA ARG A 330 16.19 -9.27 -21.06
C ARG A 330 14.70 -9.44 -20.85
N ASN A 331 13.97 -9.83 -21.89
CA ASN A 331 12.53 -10.07 -21.78
C ASN A 331 12.24 -11.31 -20.93
N GLU A 332 13.04 -12.36 -21.01
CA GLU A 332 12.95 -13.56 -20.18
C GLU A 332 13.12 -13.21 -18.69
N ALA A 333 14.05 -12.33 -18.32
CA ALA A 333 14.19 -11.83 -16.96
C ALA A 333 12.90 -11.12 -16.45
N PHE A 334 12.27 -10.28 -17.27
CA PHE A 334 11.02 -9.63 -16.88
C PHE A 334 9.82 -10.58 -16.83
N ILE A 335 9.79 -11.63 -17.65
CA ILE A 335 8.78 -12.70 -17.56
C ILE A 335 8.93 -13.42 -16.20
N GLU A 336 10.17 -13.73 -15.82
CA GLU A 336 10.45 -14.35 -14.52
C GLU A 336 10.06 -13.45 -13.36
N TYR A 337 10.33 -12.14 -13.43
CA TYR A 337 9.84 -11.18 -12.44
C TYR A 337 8.32 -11.27 -12.25
N ASP A 338 7.55 -11.28 -13.34
CA ASP A 338 6.09 -11.36 -13.25
C ASP A 338 5.64 -12.68 -12.59
N ARG A 339 6.37 -13.77 -12.80
CA ARG A 339 6.13 -15.07 -12.16
C ARG A 339 6.46 -15.04 -10.66
N VAL A 340 7.64 -14.52 -10.30
CA VAL A 340 8.08 -14.41 -8.90
C VAL A 340 7.15 -13.49 -8.12
N ARG A 341 6.77 -12.34 -8.68
CA ARG A 341 5.82 -11.41 -8.08
C ARG A 341 4.46 -12.05 -7.82
N LYS A 342 3.92 -12.79 -8.79
CA LYS A 342 2.65 -13.52 -8.63
C LYS A 342 2.74 -14.62 -7.56
N LYS A 343 3.88 -15.28 -7.44
CA LYS A 343 4.13 -16.26 -6.38
C LYS A 343 4.20 -15.59 -5.00
N GLU A 344 4.89 -14.45 -4.89
CA GLU A 344 5.04 -13.69 -3.65
C GLU A 344 3.71 -13.13 -3.16
N PHE A 345 3.00 -12.40 -4.02
CA PHE A 345 1.80 -11.64 -3.62
C PHE A 345 0.47 -12.36 -3.92
N GLY A 346 0.46 -13.44 -4.70
CA GLY A 346 -0.78 -14.07 -5.16
C GLY A 346 -1.69 -14.55 -4.03
N GLY A 347 -1.11 -15.12 -2.97
CA GLY A 347 -1.86 -15.51 -1.77
C GLY A 347 -2.48 -14.31 -1.06
N LYS A 348 -1.73 -13.20 -0.94
CA LYS A 348 -2.20 -11.95 -0.35
C LYS A 348 -3.36 -11.35 -1.15
N TRP A 349 -3.26 -11.31 -2.47
CA TRP A 349 -4.35 -10.81 -3.32
C TRP A 349 -5.65 -11.60 -3.15
N ILE A 350 -5.56 -12.92 -2.88
CA ILE A 350 -6.72 -13.74 -2.56
C ILE A 350 -7.32 -13.30 -1.24
N VAL A 351 -6.49 -13.10 -0.21
CA VAL A 351 -6.93 -12.64 1.13
C VAL A 351 -7.53 -11.23 1.05
N GLU A 352 -6.87 -10.28 0.39
CA GLU A 352 -7.39 -8.91 0.20
C GLU A 352 -8.78 -8.90 -0.48
N LYS A 353 -8.94 -9.67 -1.55
CA LYS A 353 -10.23 -9.79 -2.25
C LYS A 353 -11.29 -10.45 -1.37
N ALA A 354 -10.92 -11.50 -0.63
CA ALA A 354 -11.85 -12.18 0.29
C ALA A 354 -12.27 -11.24 1.44
N ILE A 355 -11.33 -10.54 2.06
CA ILE A 355 -11.62 -9.54 3.10
C ILE A 355 -12.47 -8.42 2.51
N GLY A 356 -12.12 -7.88 1.35
CA GLY A 356 -12.91 -6.84 0.67
C GLY A 356 -14.36 -7.26 0.40
N ALA A 357 -14.61 -8.53 0.07
CA ALA A 357 -15.95 -9.09 -0.09
C ALA A 357 -16.67 -9.26 1.26
N VAL A 358 -15.98 -9.80 2.28
CA VAL A 358 -16.53 -9.97 3.65
C VAL A 358 -16.91 -8.62 4.27
N VAL A 359 -16.03 -7.62 4.17
CA VAL A 359 -16.26 -6.25 4.68
C VAL A 359 -17.41 -5.56 3.93
N GLY A 360 -17.60 -5.88 2.64
CA GLY A 360 -18.71 -5.38 1.83
C GLY A 360 -20.07 -6.00 2.15
N ALA A 361 -20.13 -7.06 2.98
CA ALA A 361 -21.34 -7.81 3.31
C ALA A 361 -21.53 -7.91 4.83
N ALA A 362 -22.37 -7.04 5.40
CA ALA A 362 -22.61 -6.97 6.84
C ALA A 362 -22.89 -8.32 7.53
N PRO A 363 -23.66 -9.27 6.95
CA PRO A 363 -23.84 -10.59 7.55
C PRO A 363 -22.52 -11.37 7.67
N LEU A 364 -21.64 -11.30 6.66
CA LEU A 364 -20.38 -12.05 6.64
C LEU A 364 -19.38 -11.48 7.65
N ILE A 365 -19.18 -10.16 7.68
CA ILE A 365 -18.26 -9.55 8.64
C ILE A 365 -18.77 -9.71 10.08
N ASN A 366 -20.09 -9.63 10.32
CA ASN A 366 -20.67 -9.85 11.63
C ASN A 366 -20.46 -11.29 12.13
N ARG A 367 -20.56 -12.26 11.21
CA ARG A 367 -20.29 -13.67 11.54
C ARG A 367 -18.80 -13.89 11.84
N ALA A 368 -17.91 -13.38 10.99
CA ALA A 368 -16.47 -13.45 11.21
C ALA A 368 -16.09 -12.81 12.54
N ALA A 369 -16.63 -11.62 12.84
CA ALA A 369 -16.38 -10.94 14.09
C ALA A 369 -16.89 -11.71 15.31
N LYS A 370 -18.05 -12.39 15.22
CA LYS A 370 -18.55 -13.25 16.31
C LYS A 370 -17.56 -14.37 16.62
N SER A 371 -17.02 -15.04 15.62
CA SER A 371 -16.06 -16.14 15.80
C SER A 371 -14.70 -15.65 16.25
N LEU A 372 -14.14 -14.65 15.58
CA LEU A 372 -12.79 -14.15 15.83
C LEU A 372 -12.67 -13.35 17.13
N SER A 373 -13.76 -12.69 17.60
CA SER A 373 -13.75 -12.01 18.91
C SER A 373 -13.67 -12.98 20.09
N ALA A 374 -14.07 -14.25 19.89
CA ALA A 374 -14.00 -15.30 20.90
C ALA A 374 -12.73 -16.18 20.78
N ARG A 375 -12.00 -16.09 19.66
CA ARG A 375 -10.86 -16.93 19.31
C ARG A 375 -9.64 -16.06 18.96
N LYS A 376 -8.93 -15.63 20.01
CA LYS A 376 -7.75 -14.76 19.85
C LYS A 376 -6.67 -15.40 18.98
N ASP A 377 -6.47 -16.70 19.09
CA ASP A 377 -5.52 -17.46 18.26
C ASP A 377 -5.78 -17.31 16.75
N LEU A 378 -7.05 -17.35 16.33
CA LEU A 378 -7.44 -17.16 14.94
C LEU A 378 -7.37 -15.67 14.52
N ALA A 379 -7.69 -14.75 15.43
CA ALA A 379 -7.58 -13.33 15.19
C ALA A 379 -6.11 -12.91 14.99
N ASP A 380 -5.20 -13.36 15.87
CA ASP A 380 -3.77 -13.10 15.77
C ASP A 380 -3.18 -13.66 14.45
N LEU A 381 -3.62 -14.86 14.04
CA LEU A 381 -3.19 -15.43 12.77
C LEU A 381 -3.60 -14.57 11.58
N LEU A 382 -4.85 -14.08 11.57
CA LEU A 382 -5.35 -13.16 10.52
C LEU A 382 -4.57 -11.85 10.51
N ILE A 383 -4.35 -11.25 11.68
CA ILE A 383 -3.61 -10.00 11.80
C ILE A 383 -2.13 -10.21 11.48
N GLY A 384 -1.56 -11.36 11.78
CA GLY A 384 -0.20 -11.73 11.34
C GLY A 384 -0.05 -11.80 9.81
N VAL A 385 -1.12 -12.17 9.08
CA VAL A 385 -1.10 -12.09 7.60
C VAL A 385 -1.04 -10.62 7.15
N THR A 386 -1.81 -9.72 7.76
CA THR A 386 -1.74 -8.27 7.47
C THR A 386 -0.45 -7.63 8.00
N GLY A 387 0.27 -8.30 8.90
CA GLY A 387 1.60 -7.96 9.38
C GLY A 387 2.73 -8.42 8.45
N ASP A 388 2.38 -9.13 7.38
CA ASP A 388 3.28 -9.66 6.35
C ASP A 388 4.24 -10.78 6.78
N PHE A 389 4.08 -11.34 7.98
CA PHE A 389 4.93 -12.41 8.52
C PHE A 389 4.23 -13.77 8.63
N VAL A 390 2.90 -13.84 8.55
CA VAL A 390 2.14 -15.09 8.45
C VAL A 390 1.82 -15.37 6.98
N PRO A 391 2.15 -16.57 6.46
CA PRO A 391 1.79 -16.91 5.09
C PRO A 391 0.26 -16.89 4.86
N ALA A 392 -0.19 -16.29 3.78
CA ALA A 392 -1.61 -16.16 3.44
C ALA A 392 -2.36 -17.52 3.42
N ARG A 393 -1.67 -18.62 3.07
CA ARG A 393 -2.24 -19.98 3.08
C ARG A 393 -2.84 -20.38 4.42
N GLU A 394 -2.35 -19.84 5.53
CA GLU A 394 -2.81 -20.19 6.88
C GLU A 394 -4.26 -19.77 7.12
N VAL A 395 -4.71 -18.68 6.49
CA VAL A 395 -6.08 -18.15 6.64
C VAL A 395 -7.01 -18.52 5.49
N ILE A 396 -6.48 -19.02 4.37
CA ILE A 396 -7.32 -19.50 3.25
C ILE A 396 -7.56 -21.01 3.28
N ARG A 397 -6.91 -21.76 4.20
CA ARG A 397 -7.14 -23.21 4.38
C ARG A 397 -8.56 -23.49 4.89
N LEU A 398 -9.15 -24.61 4.44
CA LEU A 398 -10.52 -24.99 4.79
C LEU A 398 -10.77 -25.03 6.30
N GLY A 399 -9.83 -25.54 7.09
CA GLY A 399 -9.96 -25.61 8.56
C GLY A 399 -10.11 -24.23 9.22
N TYR A 400 -9.33 -23.22 8.77
CA TYR A 400 -9.48 -21.85 9.25
C TYR A 400 -10.82 -21.25 8.84
N LEU A 401 -11.19 -21.37 7.56
CA LEU A 401 -12.46 -20.85 7.06
C LEU A 401 -13.67 -21.51 7.76
N TRP A 402 -13.60 -22.82 8.02
CA TRP A 402 -14.62 -23.51 8.80
C TRP A 402 -14.69 -22.99 10.25
N SER A 403 -13.58 -22.73 10.89
CA SER A 403 -13.53 -22.18 12.24
C SER A 403 -14.11 -20.76 12.32
N VAL A 404 -14.01 -19.97 11.26
CA VAL A 404 -14.56 -18.60 11.19
C VAL A 404 -16.02 -18.59 10.73
N PHE A 405 -16.38 -19.37 9.72
CA PHE A 405 -17.69 -19.30 9.06
C PHE A 405 -18.56 -20.57 9.23
N GLY A 406 -18.04 -21.63 9.83
CA GLY A 406 -18.77 -22.87 10.11
C GLY A 406 -19.86 -22.68 11.17
N PRO A 407 -20.78 -23.63 11.36
CA PRO A 407 -21.79 -23.58 12.41
C PRO A 407 -21.10 -23.44 13.78
N SER A 408 -21.61 -22.54 14.62
CA SER A 408 -21.15 -22.47 16.02
C SER A 408 -21.53 -23.76 16.72
N ASN A 409 -20.57 -24.58 17.12
CA ASN A 409 -20.83 -25.61 18.14
C ASN A 409 -21.20 -24.87 19.42
N SER A 410 -22.47 -24.55 19.60
CA SER A 410 -23.00 -24.26 20.92
C SER A 410 -22.89 -25.57 21.71
N GLN A 411 -21.86 -25.69 22.56
CA GLN A 411 -21.98 -26.66 23.64
C GLN A 411 -23.21 -26.25 24.44
N PRO A 412 -24.12 -27.19 24.76
CA PRO A 412 -25.16 -26.91 25.73
C PRO A 412 -24.46 -26.59 27.07
N SER A 413 -24.82 -25.45 27.65
CA SER A 413 -24.49 -25.14 29.02
C SER A 413 -25.11 -26.24 29.91
N GLU A 414 -24.29 -27.08 30.51
CA GLU A 414 -24.64 -27.85 31.68
C GLU A 414 -24.73 -26.95 32.90
#